data_0e4c095df4f042fa4409dd589f8bf918
#
_entry.id   0e4c095df4f042fa4409dd589f8bf918
#
_cell.length_a   1.000
_cell.length_b   1.000
_cell.length_c   1.000
_cell.angle_alpha   90.00
_cell.angle_beta   90.00
_cell.angle_gamma   90.00
#
_symmetry.space_group_name_H-M   'P 1'
#
loop_
_entity.id
_entity.type
_entity.pdbx_description
1 polymer ?
#
loop_
_entity_poly.entity_id
_entity_poly.type
_entity_poly.pdbx_seq_one_letter_code
_entity_poly.pdbx_strand_id
1 'polypeptide(L)'
;MPERLALIKDQAFREQLIADGKAMQLAEHIGQTLSSPKFGLPCEKTFWMGNAERPNYAHQPDQSLAHLAKAAGEHPVETWLRLQLESDGQGFFHVRFVNEDLSVLPNYMGADWVVPGVGDAGAHVSMIMDAGWTSFFISHWHRDTGTYSIEETIHMLTAKQNRVLGLPDRGALVVGNKADINVLDIDRVEERQPRRVEDFPGNAPRLIQRGVGYRQTLVNGEVILENDELTGTRSGVMLRNKPGA
;
A
#
# COMPACT_ATOMS: atom_id res chain seq x y z
N MET A 1 4.61 -9.81 -19.23
CA MET A 1 5.26 -8.49 -19.13
C MET A 1 6.12 -8.13 -20.34
N PRO A 2 7.13 -8.93 -20.79
CA PRO A 2 7.98 -8.55 -21.92
C PRO A 2 7.20 -8.17 -23.18
N GLU A 3 6.16 -8.93 -23.51
CA GLU A 3 5.32 -8.70 -24.70
C GLU A 3 4.59 -7.35 -24.65
N ARG A 4 4.02 -6.98 -23.48
CA ARG A 4 3.33 -5.68 -23.32
C ARG A 4 4.30 -4.51 -23.42
N LEU A 5 5.50 -4.67 -22.84
CA LEU A 5 6.53 -3.65 -22.95
C LEU A 5 7.01 -3.50 -24.40
N ALA A 6 7.15 -4.62 -25.14
CA ALA A 6 7.48 -4.58 -26.56
C ALA A 6 6.43 -3.82 -27.36
N LEU A 7 5.13 -4.08 -27.08
CA LEU A 7 4.04 -3.35 -27.74
C LEU A 7 4.09 -1.85 -27.49
N ILE A 8 4.30 -1.40 -26.23
CA ILE A 8 4.37 0.04 -25.96
C ILE A 8 5.68 0.68 -26.44
N LYS A 9 6.71 -0.11 -26.78
CA LYS A 9 7.92 0.37 -27.49
C LYS A 9 7.69 0.55 -28.98
N ASP A 10 6.67 -0.09 -29.57
CA ASP A 10 6.27 0.13 -30.95
C ASP A 10 5.59 1.48 -31.10
N GLN A 11 6.07 2.29 -32.05
CA GLN A 11 5.61 3.67 -32.22
C GLN A 11 4.15 3.73 -32.71
N ALA A 12 3.80 2.91 -33.70
CA ALA A 12 2.47 2.91 -34.29
C ALA A 12 1.42 2.46 -33.28
N PHE A 13 1.75 1.45 -32.46
CA PHE A 13 0.89 0.99 -31.37
C PHE A 13 0.69 2.06 -30.31
N ARG A 14 1.74 2.82 -29.92
CA ARG A 14 1.59 3.94 -28.99
C ARG A 14 0.71 5.05 -29.53
N GLU A 15 0.91 5.43 -30.80
CA GLU A 15 0.10 6.46 -31.45
C GLU A 15 -1.38 6.07 -31.46
N GLN A 16 -1.68 4.80 -31.72
CA GLN A 16 -3.05 4.29 -31.63
C GLN A 16 -3.60 4.35 -30.20
N LEU A 17 -2.83 3.91 -29.19
CA LEU A 17 -3.26 4.00 -27.78
C LEU A 17 -3.52 5.44 -27.35
N ILE A 18 -2.68 6.37 -27.79
CA ILE A 18 -2.85 7.79 -27.49
C ILE A 18 -4.12 8.33 -28.17
N ALA A 19 -4.36 7.98 -29.43
CA ALA A 19 -5.57 8.38 -30.15
C ALA A 19 -6.83 7.82 -29.47
N ASP A 20 -6.82 6.55 -29.12
CA ASP A 20 -7.92 5.89 -28.41
C ASP A 20 -8.14 6.53 -27.03
N GLY A 21 -7.07 6.80 -26.29
CA GLY A 21 -7.14 7.45 -24.98
C GLY A 21 -7.68 8.87 -25.04
N LYS A 22 -7.32 9.64 -26.08
CA LYS A 22 -7.89 10.97 -26.33
C LYS A 22 -9.36 10.94 -26.73
N ALA A 23 -9.78 9.90 -27.44
CA ALA A 23 -11.18 9.69 -27.83
C ALA A 23 -12.05 9.19 -26.66
N MET A 24 -11.46 8.50 -25.69
CA MET A 24 -12.15 8.15 -24.46
C MET A 24 -12.25 9.40 -23.59
N GLN A 25 -13.47 9.79 -23.20
CA GLN A 25 -13.64 10.77 -22.14
C GLN A 25 -13.12 10.14 -20.83
N LEU A 26 -11.82 10.32 -20.59
CA LEU A 26 -11.17 9.92 -19.37
C LEU A 26 -11.72 10.79 -18.25
N ALA A 27 -12.63 10.31 -17.47
CA ALA A 27 -12.88 10.92 -16.17
C ALA A 27 -14.31 11.10 -15.69
N GLU A 28 -15.35 10.93 -16.44
CA GLU A 28 -16.69 11.21 -15.90
C GLU A 28 -17.35 10.04 -15.13
N HIS A 29 -16.66 8.91 -14.89
CA HIS A 29 -17.33 7.70 -14.42
C HIS A 29 -16.69 7.02 -13.19
N ILE A 30 -16.18 7.80 -12.25
CA ILE A 30 -15.87 7.29 -10.91
C ILE A 30 -17.15 7.26 -10.08
N GLY A 31 -17.97 6.35 -10.33
CA GLY A 31 -19.24 6.09 -9.64
C GLY A 31 -19.88 4.82 -10.15
N GLN A 32 -19.31 4.26 -11.19
CA GLN A 32 -19.76 2.98 -11.74
C GLN A 32 -18.75 1.90 -11.36
N THR A 33 -19.23 0.93 -10.64
CA THR A 33 -18.59 -0.25 -10.08
C THR A 33 -17.29 -0.71 -10.76
N LEU A 34 -16.33 -1.15 -9.95
CA LEU A 34 -15.04 -1.79 -10.31
C LEU A 34 -15.14 -2.91 -11.38
N SER A 35 -16.33 -3.34 -11.73
CA SER A 35 -16.64 -4.36 -12.73
C SER A 35 -17.02 -3.81 -14.10
N SER A 36 -17.02 -2.49 -14.30
CA SER A 36 -17.39 -1.91 -15.59
C SER A 36 -16.19 -1.92 -16.56
N PRO A 37 -16.34 -2.40 -17.80
CA PRO A 37 -15.30 -2.31 -18.82
C PRO A 37 -14.97 -0.85 -19.24
N LYS A 38 -15.67 0.13 -18.69
CA LYS A 38 -15.45 1.59 -18.89
C LYS A 38 -14.70 2.23 -17.71
N PHE A 39 -14.03 1.46 -16.86
CA PHE A 39 -13.25 1.98 -15.74
C PHE A 39 -12.02 2.73 -16.27
N GLY A 40 -12.13 4.05 -16.34
CA GLY A 40 -10.99 4.94 -16.62
C GLY A 40 -10.16 5.20 -15.37
N LEU A 41 -8.86 5.46 -15.53
CA LEU A 41 -8.02 5.91 -14.43
C LEU A 41 -8.40 7.35 -14.06
N PRO A 42 -8.72 7.64 -12.79
CA PRO A 42 -8.96 9.00 -12.33
C PRO A 42 -7.61 9.74 -12.26
N CYS A 43 -7.27 10.44 -13.33
CA CYS A 43 -5.96 11.05 -13.49
C CYS A 43 -5.58 12.03 -12.36
N GLU A 44 -6.58 12.70 -11.78
CA GLU A 44 -6.42 13.61 -10.63
C GLU A 44 -6.08 12.88 -9.31
N LYS A 45 -6.39 11.60 -9.23
CA LYS A 45 -6.18 10.74 -8.04
C LYS A 45 -5.16 9.64 -8.29
N THR A 46 -4.54 9.64 -9.46
CA THR A 46 -3.50 8.71 -9.87
C THR A 46 -2.14 9.38 -9.72
N PHE A 47 -1.21 8.70 -9.05
CA PHE A 47 0.10 9.24 -8.73
C PHE A 47 1.19 8.27 -9.18
N TRP A 48 2.24 8.82 -9.75
CA TRP A 48 3.41 8.06 -10.17
C TRP A 48 4.29 7.70 -8.98
N MET A 49 4.44 6.43 -8.68
CA MET A 49 5.30 5.93 -7.61
C MET A 49 6.73 5.64 -8.10
N GLY A 50 6.89 5.53 -9.41
CA GLY A 50 8.17 5.11 -9.97
C GLY A 50 8.52 3.65 -9.67
N ASN A 51 9.82 3.40 -9.57
CA ASN A 51 10.40 2.10 -9.23
C ASN A 51 11.47 2.21 -8.13
N ALA A 52 11.42 3.27 -7.32
CA ALA A 52 12.30 3.43 -6.17
C ALA A 52 12.07 2.31 -5.14
N GLU A 53 13.04 2.04 -4.29
CA GLU A 53 12.89 1.02 -3.25
C GLU A 53 11.77 1.34 -2.25
N ARG A 54 11.65 2.61 -1.85
CA ARG A 54 10.57 3.11 -1.02
C ARG A 54 9.54 3.83 -1.90
N PRO A 55 8.26 3.42 -1.87
CA PRO A 55 7.20 4.10 -2.59
C PRO A 55 6.84 5.42 -1.90
N ASN A 56 6.38 6.39 -2.65
CA ASN A 56 5.72 7.56 -2.08
C ASN A 56 4.19 7.37 -2.14
N TYR A 57 3.57 7.16 -0.99
CA TYR A 57 2.10 7.14 -0.88
C TYR A 57 1.52 8.49 -0.44
N ALA A 58 2.37 9.46 -0.09
CA ALA A 58 1.99 10.76 0.44
C ALA A 58 2.12 11.91 -0.58
N HIS A 59 1.93 11.61 -1.87
CA HIS A 59 1.94 12.62 -2.91
C HIS A 59 0.96 13.76 -2.62
N GLN A 60 1.35 14.97 -2.99
CA GLN A 60 0.49 16.13 -2.97
C GLN A 60 -0.42 16.17 -4.22
N PRO A 61 -1.58 16.84 -4.18
CA PRO A 61 -2.51 16.90 -5.33
C PRO A 61 -1.87 17.38 -6.64
N ASP A 62 -0.88 18.28 -6.57
CA ASP A 62 -0.13 18.81 -7.71
C ASP A 62 0.89 17.82 -8.31
N GLN A 63 1.02 16.65 -7.73
CA GLN A 63 1.85 15.54 -8.22
C GLN A 63 1.03 14.45 -8.93
N SER A 64 -0.26 14.67 -9.12
CA SER A 64 -1.13 13.73 -9.83
C SER A 64 -0.76 13.61 -11.32
N LEU A 65 -1.17 12.49 -11.93
CA LEU A 65 -0.96 12.25 -13.36
C LEU A 65 -1.53 13.39 -14.23
N ALA A 66 -2.68 13.92 -13.84
CA ALA A 66 -3.28 15.07 -14.53
C ALA A 66 -2.38 16.31 -14.47
N HIS A 67 -1.79 16.60 -13.29
CA HIS A 67 -0.87 17.73 -13.13
C HIS A 67 0.45 17.52 -13.88
N LEU A 68 1.02 16.31 -13.82
CA LEU A 68 2.23 15.96 -14.57
C LEU A 68 2.01 16.12 -16.08
N ALA A 69 0.87 15.65 -16.59
CA ALA A 69 0.51 15.79 -18.00
C ALA A 69 0.38 17.26 -18.40
N LYS A 70 -0.37 18.04 -17.61
CA LYS A 70 -0.52 19.48 -17.83
C LYS A 70 0.83 20.21 -17.84
N ALA A 71 1.72 19.92 -16.90
CA ALA A 71 3.04 20.53 -16.81
C ALA A 71 3.93 20.20 -18.03
N ALA A 72 3.78 18.98 -18.59
CA ALA A 72 4.49 18.54 -19.78
C ALA A 72 3.83 18.99 -21.11
N GLY A 73 2.61 19.55 -21.06
CA GLY A 73 1.83 19.84 -22.27
C GLY A 73 1.35 18.59 -22.99
N GLU A 74 1.21 17.48 -22.26
CA GLU A 74 0.84 16.17 -22.74
C GLU A 74 -0.61 15.80 -22.35
N HIS A 75 -1.20 14.87 -23.07
CA HIS A 75 -2.41 14.19 -22.61
C HIS A 75 -2.03 13.16 -21.51
N PRO A 76 -2.88 12.89 -20.48
CA PRO A 76 -2.54 11.94 -19.41
C PRO A 76 -2.09 10.56 -19.90
N VAL A 77 -2.63 10.07 -21.01
CA VAL A 77 -2.21 8.80 -21.63
C VAL A 77 -0.77 8.89 -22.17
N GLU A 78 -0.40 10.02 -22.77
CA GLU A 78 0.97 10.25 -23.25
C GLU A 78 1.96 10.23 -22.08
N THR A 79 1.63 10.96 -21.02
CA THR A 79 2.45 11.00 -19.79
C THR A 79 2.56 9.60 -19.17
N TRP A 80 1.44 8.86 -19.07
CA TRP A 80 1.44 7.50 -18.54
C TRP A 80 2.36 6.56 -19.33
N LEU A 81 2.26 6.59 -20.66
CA LEU A 81 3.09 5.78 -21.57
C LEU A 81 4.57 6.16 -21.46
N ARG A 82 4.88 7.46 -21.40
CA ARG A 82 6.25 7.94 -21.25
C ARG A 82 6.87 7.44 -19.96
N LEU A 83 6.19 7.59 -18.82
CA LEU A 83 6.68 7.14 -17.52
C LEU A 83 6.87 5.60 -17.47
N GLN A 84 5.98 4.84 -18.12
CA GLN A 84 6.16 3.39 -18.25
C GLN A 84 7.37 3.03 -19.10
N LEU A 85 7.63 3.75 -20.18
CA LEU A 85 8.81 3.53 -21.02
C LEU A 85 10.10 3.91 -20.30
N GLU A 86 10.13 5.04 -19.58
CA GLU A 86 11.28 5.49 -18.80
C GLU A 86 11.67 4.49 -17.69
N SER A 87 10.70 3.76 -17.16
CA SER A 87 10.90 2.74 -16.12
C SER A 87 11.03 1.31 -16.66
N ASP A 88 11.10 1.13 -17.99
CA ASP A 88 11.06 -0.20 -18.63
C ASP A 88 9.86 -1.06 -18.17
N GLY A 89 8.71 -0.40 -17.92
CA GLY A 89 7.48 -1.03 -17.46
C GLY A 89 7.54 -1.54 -16.00
N GLN A 90 8.56 -1.15 -15.25
CA GLN A 90 8.72 -1.55 -13.85
C GLN A 90 8.09 -0.58 -12.85
N GLY A 91 7.73 0.61 -13.31
CA GLY A 91 7.13 1.62 -12.46
C GLY A 91 5.68 1.34 -12.12
N PHE A 92 5.28 1.79 -10.94
CA PHE A 92 3.91 1.68 -10.45
C PHE A 92 3.24 3.04 -10.39
N PHE A 93 1.93 2.99 -10.52
CA PHE A 93 1.03 4.08 -10.13
C PHE A 93 0.19 3.62 -8.94
N HIS A 94 -0.17 4.52 -8.07
CA HIS A 94 -1.23 4.26 -7.11
C HIS A 94 -2.42 5.20 -7.36
N VAL A 95 -3.61 4.71 -7.01
CA VAL A 95 -4.86 5.46 -7.12
C VAL A 95 -5.47 5.57 -5.73
N ARG A 96 -5.85 6.78 -5.32
CA ARG A 96 -6.54 7.00 -4.06
C ARG A 96 -8.04 6.90 -4.26
N PHE A 97 -8.66 5.82 -3.80
CA PHE A 97 -10.11 5.63 -3.83
C PHE A 97 -10.81 6.22 -2.61
N VAL A 98 -10.20 6.02 -1.45
CA VAL A 98 -10.65 6.55 -0.16
C VAL A 98 -9.48 7.23 0.51
N ASN A 99 -9.74 8.05 1.53
CA ASN A 99 -8.69 8.81 2.21
C ASN A 99 -7.84 9.64 1.23
N GLU A 100 -8.52 10.29 0.31
CA GLU A 100 -7.90 11.00 -0.81
C GLU A 100 -6.97 12.12 -0.36
N ASP A 101 -7.35 12.80 0.72
CA ASP A 101 -6.57 13.86 1.34
C ASP A 101 -6.00 13.36 2.69
N LEU A 102 -4.73 13.05 2.71
CA LEU A 102 -4.05 12.60 3.91
C LEU A 102 -4.00 13.67 5.00
N SER A 103 -4.08 14.96 4.64
CA SER A 103 -3.98 16.07 5.61
C SER A 103 -5.15 16.13 6.58
N VAL A 104 -6.31 15.57 6.21
CA VAL A 104 -7.48 15.54 7.08
C VAL A 104 -7.54 14.34 8.01
N LEU A 105 -6.76 13.28 7.73
CA LEU A 105 -6.79 12.04 8.51
C LEU A 105 -6.43 12.24 10.00
N PRO A 106 -5.43 13.05 10.36
CA PRO A 106 -5.08 13.28 11.76
C PRO A 106 -6.24 13.82 12.60
N ASN A 107 -7.16 14.56 11.99
CA ASN A 107 -8.29 15.16 12.70
C ASN A 107 -9.22 14.14 13.37
N TYR A 108 -9.23 12.89 12.90
CA TYR A 108 -10.09 11.86 13.46
C TYR A 108 -9.37 10.56 13.81
N MET A 109 -8.20 10.25 13.21
CA MET A 109 -7.49 8.98 13.49
C MET A 109 -7.08 8.84 14.96
N GLY A 110 -6.75 9.96 15.63
CA GLY A 110 -6.43 10.00 17.06
C GLY A 110 -7.63 9.79 17.98
N ALA A 111 -8.87 9.90 17.50
CA ALA A 111 -10.07 9.77 18.32
C ALA A 111 -10.20 8.35 18.90
N ASP A 112 -10.73 8.25 20.13
CA ASP A 112 -10.82 6.96 20.85
C ASP A 112 -11.66 5.90 20.15
N TRP A 113 -12.65 6.32 19.38
CA TRP A 113 -13.57 5.45 18.64
C TRP A 113 -13.09 5.07 17.24
N VAL A 114 -11.97 5.64 16.76
CA VAL A 114 -11.36 5.31 15.47
C VAL A 114 -10.17 4.38 15.67
N VAL A 115 -10.13 3.31 14.91
CA VAL A 115 -9.00 2.36 14.89
C VAL A 115 -8.45 2.35 13.48
N PRO A 116 -7.17 2.66 13.26
CA PRO A 116 -6.56 2.45 11.96
C PRO A 116 -6.54 0.95 11.66
N GLY A 117 -6.88 0.58 10.45
CA GLY A 117 -6.90 -0.85 10.12
C GLY A 117 -7.47 -1.15 8.76
N VAL A 118 -7.45 -2.43 8.46
CA VAL A 118 -7.94 -3.09 7.27
C VAL A 118 -7.31 -2.57 5.98
N GLY A 119 -6.25 -3.24 5.56
CA GLY A 119 -5.78 -3.17 4.18
C GLY A 119 -6.54 -4.18 3.33
N ASP A 120 -6.77 -3.84 2.06
CA ASP A 120 -7.43 -4.71 1.08
C ASP A 120 -6.44 -5.65 0.36
N ALA A 121 -5.19 -5.71 0.81
CA ALA A 121 -4.18 -6.60 0.24
C ALA A 121 -4.66 -8.06 0.28
N GLY A 122 -4.59 -8.72 -0.89
CA GLY A 122 -5.13 -10.06 -1.06
C GLY A 122 -6.48 -10.10 -1.78
N ALA A 123 -7.25 -9.02 -1.78
CA ALA A 123 -8.35 -8.82 -2.72
C ALA A 123 -7.80 -8.29 -4.06
N HIS A 124 -8.32 -8.77 -5.20
CA HIS A 124 -7.83 -8.35 -6.50
C HIS A 124 -6.30 -8.31 -6.61
N VAL A 125 -5.67 -9.41 -6.25
CA VAL A 125 -4.22 -9.56 -5.98
C VAL A 125 -3.27 -9.01 -7.06
N SER A 126 -3.76 -8.77 -8.27
CA SER A 126 -2.99 -8.17 -9.36
C SER A 126 -3.08 -6.64 -9.42
N MET A 127 -3.91 -6.01 -8.57
CA MET A 127 -4.16 -4.56 -8.59
C MET A 127 -4.02 -3.92 -7.22
N ILE A 128 -4.55 -4.56 -6.16
CA ILE A 128 -4.59 -3.97 -4.82
C ILE A 128 -3.38 -4.43 -4.02
N MET A 129 -2.60 -3.47 -3.55
CA MET A 129 -1.45 -3.72 -2.70
C MET A 129 -1.27 -2.60 -1.68
N ASP A 130 -1.80 -2.83 -0.50
CA ASP A 130 -1.67 -1.99 0.68
C ASP A 130 -1.23 -2.79 1.91
N ALA A 131 -0.54 -3.92 1.69
CA ALA A 131 0.00 -4.77 2.77
C ALA A 131 1.00 -4.03 3.66
N GLY A 132 1.66 -3.00 3.13
CA GLY A 132 2.62 -2.17 3.84
C GLY A 132 2.01 -1.08 4.75
N TRP A 133 0.68 -1.01 4.88
CA TRP A 133 0.02 0.10 5.58
C TRP A 133 0.46 0.29 7.04
N THR A 134 0.77 -0.79 7.76
CA THR A 134 1.26 -0.70 9.15
C THR A 134 2.65 -0.08 9.22
N SER A 135 3.55 -0.47 8.29
CA SER A 135 4.88 0.15 8.18
C SER A 135 4.78 1.61 7.75
N PHE A 136 3.91 1.92 6.77
CA PHE A 136 3.60 3.30 6.38
C PHE A 136 3.03 4.12 7.54
N PHE A 137 2.20 3.53 8.38
CA PHE A 137 1.64 4.22 9.54
C PHE A 137 2.74 4.68 10.50
N ILE A 138 3.73 3.83 10.74
CA ILE A 138 4.89 4.16 11.60
C ILE A 138 5.81 5.16 10.88
N SER A 139 6.20 4.87 9.65
CA SER A 139 7.15 5.71 8.91
C SER A 139 6.60 7.09 8.64
N HIS A 140 5.39 7.19 8.10
CA HIS A 140 4.80 8.45 7.67
C HIS A 140 4.29 9.29 8.86
N TRP A 141 3.38 8.74 9.69
CA TRP A 141 2.71 9.53 10.71
C TRP A 141 3.57 9.83 11.94
N HIS A 142 4.51 8.94 12.27
CA HIS A 142 5.46 9.19 13.35
C HIS A 142 6.74 9.82 12.82
N ARG A 143 7.55 9.06 12.05
CA ARG A 143 8.91 9.46 11.71
C ARG A 143 8.96 10.67 10.77
N ASP A 144 8.23 10.64 9.65
CA ASP A 144 8.39 11.60 8.56
C ASP A 144 7.61 12.91 8.82
N THR A 145 6.44 12.83 9.44
CA THR A 145 5.59 14.01 9.69
C THR A 145 5.55 14.46 11.16
N GLY A 146 5.93 13.59 12.10
CA GLY A 146 5.83 13.88 13.54
C GLY A 146 4.40 14.12 14.02
N THR A 147 3.40 13.64 13.28
CA THR A 147 1.98 13.84 13.58
C THR A 147 1.60 13.17 14.90
N TYR A 148 2.13 11.98 15.15
CA TYR A 148 1.92 11.23 16.39
C TYR A 148 3.25 10.86 17.02
N SER A 149 3.30 10.79 18.37
CA SER A 149 4.43 10.20 19.09
C SER A 149 4.56 8.71 18.75
N ILE A 150 5.70 8.11 19.07
CA ILE A 150 5.89 6.68 18.89
C ILE A 150 4.91 5.87 19.74
N GLU A 151 4.67 6.32 20.97
CA GLU A 151 3.74 5.70 21.91
C GLU A 151 2.32 5.69 21.38
N GLU A 152 1.84 6.83 20.86
CA GLU A 152 0.51 6.95 20.23
C GLU A 152 0.39 6.05 19.03
N THR A 153 1.41 6.07 18.15
CA THR A 153 1.47 5.24 16.93
C THR A 153 1.37 3.76 17.26
N ILE A 154 2.20 3.29 18.19
CA ILE A 154 2.21 1.87 18.58
C ILE A 154 0.92 1.52 19.32
N HIS A 155 0.41 2.39 20.20
CA HIS A 155 -0.86 2.16 20.88
C HIS A 155 -2.01 1.97 19.87
N MET A 156 -2.11 2.81 18.83
CA MET A 156 -3.13 2.71 17.80
C MET A 156 -3.04 1.41 17.00
N LEU A 157 -1.83 0.92 16.75
CA LEU A 157 -1.60 -0.32 15.99
C LEU A 157 -1.70 -1.60 16.84
N THR A 158 -1.75 -1.51 18.16
CA THR A 158 -1.68 -2.67 19.06
C THR A 158 -2.81 -2.69 20.10
N ALA A 159 -2.64 -2.07 21.24
CA ALA A 159 -3.57 -2.16 22.36
C ALA A 159 -4.97 -1.66 22.03
N LYS A 160 -5.07 -0.57 21.26
CA LYS A 160 -6.35 -0.02 20.83
C LYS A 160 -7.13 -1.00 19.96
N GLN A 161 -6.46 -1.66 19.01
CA GLN A 161 -7.09 -2.67 18.13
C GLN A 161 -7.49 -3.92 18.91
N ASN A 162 -6.60 -4.42 19.78
CA ASN A 162 -6.88 -5.60 20.58
C ASN A 162 -8.09 -5.42 21.52
N ARG A 163 -8.28 -4.21 22.05
CA ARG A 163 -9.48 -3.88 22.83
C ARG A 163 -10.76 -4.02 22.00
N VAL A 164 -10.75 -3.54 20.75
CA VAL A 164 -11.90 -3.65 19.84
C VAL A 164 -12.16 -5.09 19.43
N LEU A 165 -11.08 -5.88 19.21
CA LEU A 165 -11.18 -7.28 18.81
C LEU A 165 -11.48 -8.24 19.99
N GLY A 166 -11.49 -7.75 21.24
CA GLY A 166 -11.71 -8.58 22.42
C GLY A 166 -10.55 -9.54 22.70
N LEU A 167 -9.31 -9.13 22.47
CA LEU A 167 -8.09 -9.92 22.69
C LEU A 167 -7.32 -9.40 23.91
N PRO A 168 -7.70 -9.78 25.15
CA PRO A 168 -7.18 -9.14 26.35
C PRO A 168 -5.75 -9.55 26.71
N ASP A 169 -5.22 -10.62 26.12
CA ASP A 169 -3.95 -11.24 26.47
C ASP A 169 -2.78 -10.78 25.58
N ARG A 170 -2.97 -9.72 24.78
CA ARG A 170 -1.94 -9.18 23.85
C ARG A 170 -2.11 -7.70 23.59
N GLY A 171 -1.20 -7.12 22.79
CA GLY A 171 -1.21 -5.69 22.42
C GLY A 171 -0.56 -4.78 23.45
N ALA A 172 -0.04 -5.31 24.56
CA ALA A 172 0.73 -4.58 25.55
C ALA A 172 1.82 -5.50 26.15
N LEU A 173 2.99 -4.93 26.46
CA LEU A 173 4.10 -5.64 27.10
C LEU A 173 3.84 -5.70 28.62
N VAL A 174 3.05 -6.68 29.04
CA VAL A 174 2.68 -6.91 30.44
C VAL A 174 2.96 -8.36 30.80
N VAL A 175 3.48 -8.59 31.99
CA VAL A 175 3.74 -9.95 32.50
C VAL A 175 2.43 -10.75 32.53
N GLY A 176 2.46 -11.92 31.91
CA GLY A 176 1.28 -12.79 31.75
C GLY A 176 0.63 -12.71 30.37
N ASN A 177 0.90 -11.67 29.58
CA ASN A 177 0.45 -11.58 28.20
C ASN A 177 1.25 -12.50 27.26
N LYS A 178 0.68 -12.77 26.10
CA LYS A 178 1.36 -13.47 25.02
C LYS A 178 2.56 -12.65 24.53
N ALA A 179 3.66 -13.33 24.29
CA ALA A 179 4.86 -12.70 23.75
C ALA A 179 4.77 -12.58 22.21
N ASP A 180 3.82 -11.77 21.75
CA ASP A 180 3.70 -11.33 20.37
C ASP A 180 4.36 -9.94 20.29
N ILE A 181 5.62 -9.90 19.88
CA ILE A 181 6.52 -8.73 20.06
C ILE A 181 7.22 -8.41 18.75
N ASN A 182 7.22 -7.12 18.38
CA ASN A 182 8.08 -6.60 17.33
C ASN A 182 9.25 -5.82 17.92
N VAL A 183 10.46 -6.12 17.48
CA VAL A 183 11.66 -5.33 17.72
C VAL A 183 11.95 -4.53 16.45
N LEU A 184 11.74 -3.23 16.53
CA LEU A 184 11.79 -2.32 15.37
C LEU A 184 13.04 -1.44 15.43
N ASP A 185 13.59 -1.14 14.27
CA ASP A 185 14.50 -0.03 14.06
C ASP A 185 13.67 1.14 13.54
N ILE A 186 13.35 2.09 14.41
CA ILE A 186 12.39 3.15 14.11
C ILE A 186 12.89 4.10 13.01
N ASP A 187 14.19 4.26 12.89
CA ASP A 187 14.80 5.08 11.85
C ASP A 187 14.75 4.42 10.46
N ARG A 188 14.55 3.09 10.43
CA ARG A 188 14.57 2.29 9.21
C ARG A 188 13.24 1.64 8.86
N VAL A 189 12.28 1.58 9.80
CA VAL A 189 10.99 0.94 9.51
C VAL A 189 10.27 1.70 8.40
N GLU A 190 9.96 0.98 7.33
CA GLU A 190 9.21 1.50 6.18
C GLU A 190 8.65 0.37 5.32
N GLU A 191 7.68 0.68 4.51
CA GLU A 191 7.20 -0.17 3.44
C GLU A 191 8.13 -0.12 2.23
N ARG A 192 8.25 -1.24 1.52
CA ARG A 192 8.96 -1.34 0.25
C ARG A 192 8.02 -1.19 -0.94
N GLN A 193 8.58 -0.81 -2.08
CA GLN A 193 7.85 -0.76 -3.33
C GLN A 193 7.15 -2.09 -3.59
N PRO A 194 5.86 -2.11 -3.96
CA PRO A 194 5.20 -3.30 -4.45
C PRO A 194 5.96 -3.91 -5.62
N ARG A 195 5.92 -5.21 -5.73
CA ARG A 195 6.49 -5.91 -6.89
C ARG A 195 5.57 -7.01 -7.37
N ARG A 196 5.58 -7.23 -8.67
CA ARG A 196 4.84 -8.31 -9.30
C ARG A 196 5.64 -9.60 -9.21
N VAL A 197 4.99 -10.67 -8.78
CA VAL A 197 5.50 -12.04 -8.80
C VAL A 197 4.52 -12.94 -9.54
N GLU A 198 5.01 -14.07 -10.06
CA GLU A 198 4.23 -15.03 -10.84
C GLU A 198 4.30 -16.40 -10.16
N ASP A 199 3.79 -16.48 -8.93
CA ASP A 199 3.87 -17.64 -8.05
C ASP A 199 2.52 -18.31 -7.77
N PHE A 200 1.46 -17.88 -8.45
CA PHE A 200 0.17 -18.57 -8.44
C PHE A 200 0.14 -19.73 -9.44
N PRO A 201 -0.80 -20.69 -9.29
CA PRO A 201 -1.00 -21.75 -10.25
C PRO A 201 -1.12 -21.21 -11.69
N GLY A 202 -0.44 -21.87 -12.64
CA GLY A 202 -0.37 -21.42 -14.03
C GLY A 202 0.46 -20.15 -14.25
N ASN A 203 1.39 -19.84 -13.33
CA ASN A 203 2.21 -18.63 -13.33
C ASN A 203 1.35 -17.35 -13.33
N ALA A 204 0.18 -17.39 -12.70
CA ALA A 204 -0.67 -16.22 -12.60
C ALA A 204 0.00 -15.14 -11.72
N PRO A 205 -0.09 -13.86 -12.12
CA PRO A 205 0.60 -12.79 -11.42
C PRO A 205 -0.16 -12.33 -10.19
N ARG A 206 0.61 -11.90 -9.21
CA ARG A 206 0.10 -11.10 -8.08
C ARG A 206 1.10 -10.03 -7.67
N LEU A 207 0.64 -9.06 -6.89
CA LEU A 207 1.49 -8.12 -6.21
C LEU A 207 1.86 -8.66 -4.82
N ILE A 208 3.07 -8.38 -4.41
CA ILE A 208 3.55 -8.55 -3.03
C ILE A 208 4.21 -7.26 -2.57
N GLN A 209 4.18 -7.04 -1.27
CA GLN A 209 4.87 -5.92 -0.63
C GLN A 209 5.54 -6.40 0.65
N ARG A 210 6.73 -5.87 0.94
CA ARG A 210 7.46 -6.14 2.17
C ARG A 210 7.64 -4.86 2.97
N GLY A 211 7.83 -5.00 4.28
CA GLY A 211 8.36 -3.97 5.15
C GLY A 211 9.84 -4.25 5.45
N VAL A 212 10.56 -3.24 5.91
CA VAL A 212 11.92 -3.35 6.43
C VAL A 212 12.03 -2.61 7.75
N GLY A 213 13.14 -2.82 8.47
CA GLY A 213 13.35 -2.26 9.80
C GLY A 213 12.81 -3.14 10.92
N TYR A 214 12.40 -4.36 10.62
CA TYR A 214 11.95 -5.36 11.59
C TYR A 214 13.16 -6.25 11.99
N ARG A 215 13.79 -5.93 13.10
CA ARG A 215 14.93 -6.72 13.60
C ARG A 215 14.48 -8.11 14.02
N GLN A 216 13.37 -8.19 14.76
CA GLN A 216 12.74 -9.45 15.12
C GLN A 216 11.22 -9.28 15.24
N THR A 217 10.48 -10.31 14.84
CA THR A 217 9.07 -10.49 15.17
C THR A 217 8.91 -11.82 15.89
N LEU A 218 8.35 -11.77 17.08
CA LEU A 218 8.07 -12.95 17.90
C LEU A 218 6.55 -13.19 17.93
N VAL A 219 6.16 -14.44 17.86
CA VAL A 219 4.79 -14.91 18.08
C VAL A 219 4.81 -16.02 19.11
N ASN A 220 4.05 -15.89 20.18
CA ASN A 220 4.07 -16.80 21.33
C ASN A 220 5.50 -17.02 21.88
N GLY A 221 6.37 -16.02 21.80
CA GLY A 221 7.74 -16.07 22.30
C GLY A 221 8.77 -16.68 21.35
N GLU A 222 8.36 -17.14 20.16
CA GLU A 222 9.27 -17.70 19.15
C GLU A 222 9.49 -16.71 18.00
N VAL A 223 10.74 -16.60 17.54
CA VAL A 223 11.12 -15.69 16.47
C VAL A 223 10.65 -16.26 15.13
N ILE A 224 9.69 -15.59 14.47
CA ILE A 224 9.15 -15.94 13.16
C ILE A 224 9.75 -15.11 12.03
N LEU A 225 10.35 -13.95 12.37
CA LEU A 225 11.05 -13.08 11.43
C LEU A 225 12.29 -12.51 12.12
N GLU A 226 13.41 -12.50 11.42
CA GLU A 226 14.68 -11.94 11.88
C GLU A 226 15.36 -11.17 10.76
N ASN A 227 15.73 -9.92 11.02
CA ASN A 227 16.35 -9.00 10.06
C ASN A 227 15.58 -8.94 8.73
N ASP A 228 14.26 -8.70 8.82
CA ASP A 228 13.32 -8.56 7.70
C ASP A 228 13.04 -9.86 6.92
N GLU A 229 13.61 -11.02 7.33
CA GLU A 229 13.43 -12.31 6.66
C GLU A 229 12.73 -13.34 7.56
N LEU A 230 11.86 -14.17 6.96
CA LEU A 230 11.14 -15.22 7.67
C LEU A 230 12.09 -16.35 8.10
N THR A 231 11.99 -16.77 9.37
CA THR A 231 12.79 -17.89 9.93
C THR A 231 12.24 -19.27 9.52
N GLY A 232 11.01 -19.34 9.04
CA GLY A 232 10.31 -20.59 8.81
C GLY A 232 9.56 -21.14 10.03
N THR A 233 9.73 -20.55 11.20
CA THR A 233 9.01 -20.90 12.44
C THR A 233 7.51 -20.61 12.29
N ARG A 234 6.66 -21.51 12.83
CA ARG A 234 5.19 -21.43 12.75
C ARG A 234 4.57 -21.60 14.13
N SER A 235 4.77 -20.63 15.00
CA SER A 235 4.30 -20.64 16.39
C SER A 235 2.90 -20.04 16.60
N GLY A 236 2.31 -19.50 15.53
CA GLY A 236 0.97 -18.93 15.55
C GLY A 236 -0.12 -19.98 15.84
N VAL A 237 -1.18 -19.58 16.55
CA VAL A 237 -2.34 -20.38 16.82
C VAL A 237 -3.62 -19.67 16.36
N MET A 238 -4.64 -20.43 15.99
CA MET A 238 -5.94 -19.86 15.67
C MET A 238 -6.56 -19.24 16.93
N LEU A 239 -6.85 -17.95 16.86
CA LEU A 239 -7.57 -17.26 17.92
C LEU A 239 -9.07 -17.49 17.75
N ARG A 240 -9.75 -17.80 18.87
CA ARG A 240 -11.20 -17.94 18.91
C ARG A 240 -11.76 -17.02 19.97
N ASN A 241 -12.76 -16.25 19.63
CA ASN A 241 -13.51 -15.49 20.61
C ASN A 241 -14.18 -16.46 21.58
N LYS A 242 -14.06 -16.20 22.88
CA LYS A 242 -14.79 -16.98 23.90
C LYS A 242 -16.16 -16.32 24.06
N PRO A 243 -17.27 -17.04 23.81
CA PRO A 243 -18.59 -16.51 24.11
C PRO A 243 -18.66 -16.13 25.61
N GLY A 244 -18.95 -14.86 25.89
CA GLY A 244 -19.17 -14.39 27.27
C GLY A 244 -17.93 -13.89 28.03
N ALA A 245 -16.86 -13.48 27.32
CA ALA A 245 -15.78 -12.70 27.93
C ALA A 245 -16.01 -11.20 27.79
#